data_d560eb79fea2d1c4d7c839b571843080
#
_entry.id   d560eb79fea2d1c4d7c839b571843080
#
_cell.length_a   1.000
_cell.length_b   1.000
_cell.length_c   1.000
_cell.angle_alpha   90.00
_cell.angle_beta   90.00
_cell.angle_gamma   90.00
#
_symmetry.space_group_name_H-M   'P 1'
#
loop_
_entity.id
_entity.type
_entity.pdbx_description
1 polymer ?
#
loop_
_entity_poly.entity_id
_entity_poly.type
_entity_poly.pdbx_seq_one_letter_code
_entity_poly.pdbx_strand_id
1 'polypeptide(L)'
;MKNILIYGDSNSWGYDSQIFNPETGAVQRMNENERWPAIVRSLLGDGYHIIEDALNGRTLVWDDPYMPNRNGLRGLQTALDAHAPLDLVAIQLGCNELKDYFNLSAGMIARGMEMLVRACGVSYYGYSAPKVLLIAPAPTHPDIALMSSGSRFGPDVYKKSLELGKLYRNIAERHQCGFIDCSELNFEINTIDGLHYSRRDHAKLAPVAADKIREMLD
;
A
#
# COMPACT_ATOMS: atom_id res chain seq x y z
N MET A 1 24.91 0.96 1.19
CA MET A 1 23.63 0.20 1.11
C MET A 1 22.51 1.15 1.40
N LYS A 2 21.48 1.19 0.56
CA LYS A 2 20.31 2.08 0.71
C LYS A 2 19.24 1.38 1.53
N ASN A 3 18.72 2.06 2.55
CA ASN A 3 17.67 1.53 3.42
C ASN A 3 16.28 2.00 2.94
N ILE A 4 15.41 1.06 2.60
CA ILE A 4 14.09 1.33 2.03
C ILE A 4 13.03 0.65 2.88
N LEU A 5 12.10 1.45 3.39
CA LEU A 5 10.90 0.96 4.07
C LEU A 5 9.75 0.83 3.07
N ILE A 6 9.20 -0.36 2.89
CA ILE A 6 7.95 -0.58 2.18
C ILE A 6 6.83 -0.68 3.21
N TYR A 7 6.00 0.35 3.26
CA TYR A 7 4.92 0.50 4.23
C TYR A 7 3.56 0.32 3.55
N GLY A 8 2.84 -0.75 3.91
CA GLY A 8 1.63 -1.10 3.18
C GLY A 8 0.59 -1.89 3.96
N ASP A 9 -0.46 -2.28 3.26
CA ASP A 9 -1.55 -3.12 3.76
C ASP A 9 -1.42 -4.58 3.30
N SER A 10 -2.54 -5.28 3.18
CA SER A 10 -2.61 -6.67 2.73
C SER A 10 -2.05 -6.89 1.32
N ASN A 11 -2.17 -5.90 0.44
CA ASN A 11 -1.61 -5.96 -0.91
C ASN A 11 -0.08 -5.86 -0.94
N SER A 12 0.55 -5.30 0.07
CA SER A 12 2.01 -5.35 0.25
C SER A 12 2.45 -6.54 1.10
N TRP A 13 1.63 -6.96 2.08
CA TRP A 13 1.89 -8.15 2.89
C TRP A 13 1.89 -9.44 2.06
N GLY A 14 1.15 -9.46 0.95
CA GLY A 14 0.98 -10.62 0.08
C GLY A 14 -0.16 -11.53 0.53
N TYR A 15 -1.34 -10.95 0.79
CA TYR A 15 -2.55 -11.69 1.11
C TYR A 15 -2.97 -12.57 -0.06
N ASP A 16 -3.02 -13.89 0.15
CA ASP A 16 -3.46 -14.85 -0.84
C ASP A 16 -4.94 -15.17 -0.68
N SER A 17 -5.78 -14.50 -1.47
CA SER A 17 -7.23 -14.73 -1.45
C SER A 17 -7.66 -16.11 -1.97
N GLN A 18 -6.77 -16.82 -2.68
CA GLN A 18 -7.05 -18.18 -3.17
C GLN A 18 -6.95 -19.24 -2.06
N ILE A 19 -6.24 -18.92 -0.98
CA ILE A 19 -6.01 -19.83 0.14
C ILE A 19 -6.60 -19.21 1.41
N PHE A 20 -7.92 -19.17 1.46
CA PHE A 20 -8.68 -18.73 2.63
C PHE A 20 -9.44 -19.91 3.23
N ASN A 21 -9.26 -20.12 4.53
CA ASN A 21 -10.05 -21.10 5.27
C ASN A 21 -11.26 -20.41 5.93
N PRO A 22 -12.49 -20.65 5.44
CA PRO A 22 -13.68 -19.98 5.96
C PRO A 22 -14.03 -20.38 7.40
N GLU A 23 -13.61 -21.57 7.86
CA GLU A 23 -13.92 -22.06 9.20
C GLU A 23 -13.05 -21.39 10.27
N THR A 24 -11.79 -21.15 9.96
CA THR A 24 -10.82 -20.56 10.91
C THR A 24 -10.55 -19.08 10.66
N GLY A 25 -10.95 -18.54 9.51
CA GLY A 25 -10.56 -17.22 9.05
C GLY A 25 -9.07 -17.12 8.68
N ALA A 26 -8.35 -18.25 8.63
CA ALA A 26 -6.94 -18.25 8.32
C ALA A 26 -6.70 -17.90 6.86
N VAL A 27 -5.70 -17.05 6.65
CA VAL A 27 -5.20 -16.62 5.33
C VAL A 27 -3.76 -17.04 5.19
N GLN A 28 -3.32 -17.28 3.97
CA GLN A 28 -1.93 -17.56 3.69
C GLN A 28 -1.24 -16.30 3.16
N ARG A 29 0.02 -16.12 3.53
CA ARG A 29 0.90 -15.12 2.93
C ARG A 29 1.57 -15.71 1.69
N MET A 30 1.56 -14.97 0.59
CA MET A 30 2.32 -15.33 -0.62
C MET A 30 3.82 -15.48 -0.30
N ASN A 31 4.48 -16.40 -1.00
CA ASN A 31 5.91 -16.62 -0.85
C ASN A 31 6.74 -15.38 -1.27
N GLU A 32 8.03 -15.40 -0.95
CA GLU A 32 8.94 -14.29 -1.26
C GLU A 32 9.11 -14.03 -2.77
N ASN A 33 8.99 -15.08 -3.59
CA ASN A 33 9.04 -14.94 -5.05
C ASN A 33 7.70 -14.57 -5.69
N GLU A 34 6.65 -14.33 -4.90
CA GLU A 34 5.30 -14.05 -5.38
C GLU A 34 4.80 -12.67 -4.98
N ARG A 35 5.20 -12.13 -3.80
CA ARG A 35 4.76 -10.81 -3.33
C ARG A 35 5.71 -9.69 -3.78
N TRP A 36 5.15 -8.59 -4.25
CA TRP A 36 5.90 -7.51 -4.90
C TRP A 36 7.06 -6.92 -4.05
N PRO A 37 6.96 -6.73 -2.71
CA PRO A 37 8.07 -6.17 -1.96
C PRO A 37 9.32 -7.08 -1.94
N ALA A 38 9.10 -8.40 -1.84
CA ALA A 38 10.20 -9.36 -1.86
C ALA A 38 10.78 -9.55 -3.27
N ILE A 39 9.96 -9.46 -4.31
CA ILE A 39 10.44 -9.44 -5.70
C ILE A 39 11.29 -8.17 -5.93
N VAL A 40 10.85 -7.00 -5.43
CA VAL A 40 11.65 -5.74 -5.48
C VAL A 40 13.02 -5.95 -4.83
N ARG A 41 13.09 -6.58 -3.64
CA ARG A 41 14.35 -6.91 -2.98
C ARG A 41 15.28 -7.72 -3.89
N SER A 42 14.74 -8.75 -4.54
CA SER A 42 15.52 -9.57 -5.47
C SER A 42 15.99 -8.80 -6.70
N LEU A 43 15.17 -7.91 -7.25
CA LEU A 43 15.50 -7.10 -8.42
C LEU A 43 16.54 -6.02 -8.13
N LEU A 44 16.52 -5.43 -6.94
CA LEU A 44 17.46 -4.38 -6.54
C LEU A 44 18.82 -4.93 -6.14
N GLY A 45 18.88 -6.13 -5.55
CA GLY A 45 20.13 -6.78 -5.15
C GLY A 45 20.80 -6.16 -3.91
N ASP A 46 22.06 -6.50 -3.70
CA ASP A 46 22.82 -6.26 -2.45
C ASP A 46 23.07 -4.77 -2.12
N GLY A 47 22.88 -3.87 -3.08
CA GLY A 47 23.00 -2.42 -2.85
C GLY A 47 21.88 -1.81 -2.02
N TYR A 48 20.79 -2.55 -1.79
CA TYR A 48 19.56 -2.07 -1.19
C TYR A 48 19.07 -3.02 -0.08
N HIS A 49 18.72 -2.44 1.05
CA HIS A 49 18.10 -3.15 2.16
C HIS A 49 16.61 -2.84 2.22
N ILE A 50 15.76 -3.84 1.92
CA ILE A 50 14.31 -3.69 1.90
C ILE A 50 13.73 -4.16 3.23
N ILE A 51 13.03 -3.26 3.89
CA ILE A 51 12.27 -3.51 5.12
C ILE A 51 10.79 -3.61 4.74
N GLU A 52 10.21 -4.81 4.86
CA GLU A 52 8.80 -5.05 4.57
C GLU A 52 7.98 -4.81 5.84
N ASP A 53 7.34 -3.67 5.96
CA ASP A 53 6.40 -3.35 7.05
C ASP A 53 4.97 -3.20 6.49
N ALA A 54 4.35 -4.34 6.23
CA ALA A 54 3.00 -4.43 5.72
C ALA A 54 2.08 -5.17 6.69
N LEU A 55 0.86 -4.67 6.88
CA LEU A 55 -0.09 -5.19 7.86
C LEU A 55 -1.49 -5.31 7.26
N ASN A 56 -2.07 -6.51 7.27
CA ASN A 56 -3.43 -6.74 6.79
C ASN A 56 -4.42 -5.79 7.48
N GLY A 57 -5.24 -5.10 6.69
CA GLY A 57 -6.24 -4.17 7.21
C GLY A 57 -5.68 -2.79 7.60
N ARG A 58 -4.38 -2.50 7.37
CA ARG A 58 -3.81 -1.19 7.70
C ARG A 58 -4.54 -0.08 6.96
N THR A 59 -4.96 0.90 7.74
CA THR A 59 -5.59 2.14 7.28
C THR A 59 -4.53 3.25 7.14
N LEU A 60 -4.94 4.42 6.67
CA LEU A 60 -4.09 5.62 6.63
C LEU A 60 -4.01 6.28 8.02
N VAL A 61 -5.08 6.92 8.46
CA VAL A 61 -5.09 7.72 9.70
C VAL A 61 -6.24 7.38 10.65
N TRP A 62 -7.13 6.48 10.24
CA TRP A 62 -8.31 6.10 11.04
C TRP A 62 -8.06 4.84 11.84
N ASP A 63 -8.63 4.77 13.02
CA ASP A 63 -8.69 3.53 13.78
C ASP A 63 -9.81 2.65 13.19
N ASP A 64 -9.50 1.39 12.87
CA ASP A 64 -10.51 0.43 12.41
C ASP A 64 -11.28 -0.08 13.64
N PRO A 65 -12.62 0.08 13.70
CA PRO A 65 -13.41 -0.30 14.87
C PRO A 65 -13.46 -1.82 15.09
N TYR A 66 -13.14 -2.61 14.06
CA TYR A 66 -13.17 -4.08 14.12
C TYR A 66 -11.79 -4.71 14.18
N MET A 67 -10.75 -3.96 13.84
CA MET A 67 -9.36 -4.45 13.81
C MET A 67 -8.43 -3.48 14.55
N PRO A 68 -8.07 -3.75 15.79
CA PRO A 68 -7.21 -2.85 16.57
C PRO A 68 -5.80 -2.70 15.94
N ASN A 69 -5.15 -1.58 16.22
CA ASN A 69 -3.77 -1.29 15.79
C ASN A 69 -3.58 -1.25 14.26
N ARG A 70 -4.60 -0.78 13.52
CA ARG A 70 -4.52 -0.66 12.06
C ARG A 70 -4.24 0.77 11.58
N ASN A 71 -4.21 1.75 12.48
CA ASN A 71 -3.91 3.15 12.13
C ASN A 71 -2.47 3.28 11.61
N GLY A 72 -2.37 3.53 10.30
CA GLY A 72 -1.10 3.58 9.59
C GLY A 72 -0.22 4.76 10.02
N LEU A 73 -0.80 5.93 10.31
CA LEU A 73 -0.01 7.08 10.74
C LEU A 73 0.73 6.81 12.06
N ARG A 74 0.05 6.18 13.02
CA ARG A 74 0.69 5.80 14.30
C ARG A 74 1.79 4.77 14.10
N GLY A 75 1.55 3.75 13.26
CA GLY A 75 2.54 2.74 12.94
C GLY A 75 3.74 3.31 12.17
N LEU A 76 3.49 4.21 11.22
CA LEU A 76 4.54 4.83 10.41
C LEU A 76 5.52 5.64 11.26
N GLN A 77 5.03 6.44 12.21
CA GLN A 77 5.90 7.21 13.10
C GLN A 77 6.87 6.30 13.86
N THR A 78 6.35 5.18 14.40
CA THR A 78 7.20 4.19 15.08
C THR A 78 8.19 3.52 14.12
N ALA A 79 7.77 3.17 12.90
CA ALA A 79 8.63 2.53 11.92
C ALA A 79 9.76 3.47 11.43
N LEU A 80 9.45 4.75 11.21
CA LEU A 80 10.46 5.75 10.82
C LEU A 80 11.57 5.86 11.86
N ASP A 81 11.23 5.88 13.15
CA ASP A 81 12.21 5.95 14.24
C ASP A 81 12.98 4.64 14.41
N ALA A 82 12.28 3.51 14.37
CA ALA A 82 12.88 2.20 14.61
C ALA A 82 13.86 1.77 13.51
N HIS A 83 13.63 2.23 12.28
CA HIS A 83 14.43 1.85 11.10
C HIS A 83 15.34 2.96 10.58
N ALA A 84 15.41 4.11 11.26
CA ALA A 84 16.32 5.20 10.88
C ALA A 84 17.79 4.74 10.89
N PRO A 85 18.64 5.23 9.96
CA PRO A 85 18.32 6.12 8.85
C PRO A 85 17.66 5.40 7.67
N LEU A 86 16.68 6.04 7.04
CA LEU A 86 16.03 5.56 5.82
C LEU A 86 16.36 6.47 4.65
N ASP A 87 16.66 5.90 3.49
CA ASP A 87 16.86 6.63 2.24
C ASP A 87 15.51 6.86 1.51
N LEU A 88 14.57 5.91 1.62
CA LEU A 88 13.26 5.98 0.97
C LEU A 88 12.18 5.25 1.77
N VAL A 89 10.97 5.80 1.75
CA VAL A 89 9.75 5.13 2.22
C VAL A 89 8.79 5.00 1.05
N ALA A 90 8.44 3.78 0.67
CA ALA A 90 7.39 3.49 -0.30
C ALA A 90 6.09 3.20 0.43
N ILE A 91 5.03 3.97 0.17
CA ILE A 91 3.73 3.84 0.84
C ILE A 91 2.69 3.35 -0.15
N GLN A 92 2.09 2.19 0.13
CA GLN A 92 0.96 1.62 -0.60
C GLN A 92 -0.20 1.36 0.35
N LEU A 93 -1.11 2.30 0.48
CA LEU A 93 -2.28 2.28 1.37
C LEU A 93 -3.48 2.98 0.74
N GLY A 94 -4.67 2.78 1.31
CA GLY A 94 -5.90 3.47 0.91
C GLY A 94 -7.04 2.54 0.53
N CYS A 95 -6.79 1.23 0.39
CA CYS A 95 -7.84 0.26 0.10
C CYS A 95 -8.78 0.03 1.29
N ASN A 96 -8.26 0.08 2.51
CA ASN A 96 -9.04 -0.24 3.70
C ASN A 96 -10.04 0.85 4.07
N GLU A 97 -9.77 2.08 3.70
CA GLU A 97 -10.67 3.23 3.86
C GLU A 97 -11.90 3.16 2.96
N LEU A 98 -11.86 2.35 1.91
CA LEU A 98 -12.98 2.11 1.02
C LEU A 98 -14.11 1.29 1.68
N LYS A 99 -13.85 0.67 2.84
CA LYS A 99 -14.86 -0.06 3.60
C LYS A 99 -16.00 0.88 4.00
N ASP A 100 -17.22 0.43 3.79
CA ASP A 100 -18.43 1.26 3.87
C ASP A 100 -18.63 1.91 5.24
N TYR A 101 -18.27 1.20 6.30
CA TYR A 101 -18.41 1.70 7.67
C TYR A 101 -17.53 2.91 8.01
N PHE A 102 -16.49 3.20 7.23
CA PHE A 102 -15.73 4.44 7.37
C PHE A 102 -16.46 5.64 6.78
N ASN A 103 -17.34 5.43 5.84
CA ASN A 103 -18.14 6.47 5.18
C ASN A 103 -17.30 7.66 4.67
N LEU A 104 -16.17 7.38 4.03
CA LEU A 104 -15.24 8.39 3.54
C LEU A 104 -15.42 8.63 2.04
N SER A 105 -15.23 9.88 1.61
CA SER A 105 -15.03 10.20 0.20
C SER A 105 -13.60 9.88 -0.24
N ALA A 106 -13.36 9.70 -1.54
CA ALA A 106 -12.02 9.54 -2.09
C ALA A 106 -11.09 10.71 -1.72
N GLY A 107 -11.63 11.93 -1.68
CA GLY A 107 -10.88 13.12 -1.25
C GLY A 107 -10.46 13.07 0.23
N MET A 108 -11.28 12.53 1.12
CA MET A 108 -10.90 12.33 2.53
C MET A 108 -9.80 11.27 2.65
N ILE A 109 -9.91 10.17 1.91
CA ILE A 109 -8.87 9.13 1.85
C ILE A 109 -7.54 9.73 1.40
N ALA A 110 -7.55 10.53 0.33
CA ALA A 110 -6.36 11.20 -0.16
C ALA A 110 -5.74 12.15 0.89
N ARG A 111 -6.56 12.89 1.66
CA ARG A 111 -6.04 13.69 2.78
C ARG A 111 -5.37 12.84 3.85
N GLY A 112 -5.88 11.64 4.12
CA GLY A 112 -5.21 10.68 4.99
C GLY A 112 -3.82 10.31 4.47
N MET A 113 -3.69 10.01 3.18
CA MET A 113 -2.39 9.75 2.55
C MET A 113 -1.44 10.95 2.67
N GLU A 114 -1.93 12.17 2.45
CA GLU A 114 -1.11 13.37 2.60
C GLU A 114 -0.56 13.54 4.02
N MET A 115 -1.28 13.09 5.04
CA MET A 115 -0.79 13.09 6.43
C MET A 115 0.41 12.14 6.62
N LEU A 116 0.40 10.97 5.98
CA LEU A 116 1.54 10.04 6.01
C LEU A 116 2.75 10.63 5.29
N VAL A 117 2.55 11.25 4.13
CA VAL A 117 3.63 11.93 3.40
C VAL A 117 4.31 12.99 4.27
N ARG A 118 3.51 13.84 4.94
CA ARG A 118 4.02 14.87 5.84
C ARG A 118 4.77 14.28 7.04
N ALA A 119 4.31 13.13 7.56
CA ALA A 119 4.98 12.45 8.66
C ALA A 119 6.39 11.97 8.29
N CYS A 120 6.60 11.54 7.03
CA CYS A 120 7.94 11.18 6.53
C CYS A 120 8.92 12.36 6.49
N GLY A 121 8.44 13.60 6.45
CA GLY A 121 9.28 14.80 6.47
C GLY A 121 9.85 15.17 7.85
N VAL A 122 9.49 14.44 8.90
CA VAL A 122 9.95 14.70 10.27
C VAL A 122 11.10 13.75 10.63
N SER A 123 12.22 14.29 11.07
CA SER A 123 13.36 13.51 11.57
C SER A 123 13.66 13.90 13.02
N TYR A 124 13.73 12.91 13.92
CA TYR A 124 13.98 13.14 15.35
C TYR A 124 15.46 13.02 15.74
N TYR A 125 16.26 12.27 14.96
CA TYR A 125 17.65 11.94 15.31
C TYR A 125 18.69 12.67 14.48
N GLY A 126 18.30 13.75 13.78
CA GLY A 126 19.22 14.53 12.95
C GLY A 126 19.56 13.88 11.60
N TYR A 127 18.92 12.77 11.24
CA TYR A 127 19.01 12.20 9.91
C TYR A 127 18.20 13.02 8.90
N SER A 128 18.61 13.00 7.65
CA SER A 128 17.80 13.57 6.56
C SER A 128 16.48 12.83 6.43
N ALA A 129 15.40 13.56 6.13
CA ALA A 129 14.12 12.93 5.82
C ALA A 129 14.26 12.01 4.60
N PRO A 130 13.66 10.81 4.61
CA PRO A 130 13.69 9.90 3.47
C PRO A 130 12.94 10.47 2.27
N LYS A 131 13.33 10.10 1.06
CA LYS A 131 12.48 10.29 -0.12
C LYS A 131 11.20 9.46 0.03
N VAL A 132 10.10 9.96 -0.54
CA VAL A 132 8.80 9.25 -0.45
C VAL A 132 8.39 8.78 -1.84
N LEU A 133 8.05 7.52 -1.97
CA LEU A 133 7.40 6.93 -3.14
C LEU A 133 5.95 6.60 -2.81
N LEU A 134 5.01 7.31 -3.43
CA LEU A 134 3.59 6.99 -3.33
C LEU A 134 3.19 5.95 -4.37
N ILE A 135 2.54 4.89 -3.93
CA ILE A 135 1.97 3.87 -4.80
C ILE A 135 0.45 3.89 -4.60
N ALA A 136 -0.26 4.48 -5.57
CA ALA A 136 -1.71 4.48 -5.56
C ALA A 136 -2.23 3.04 -5.81
N PRO A 137 -3.17 2.55 -4.98
CA PRO A 137 -3.72 1.21 -5.18
C PRO A 137 -4.47 1.11 -6.51
N ALA A 138 -4.48 -0.09 -7.09
CA ALA A 138 -5.35 -0.37 -8.22
C ALA A 138 -6.82 -0.23 -7.81
N PRO A 139 -7.71 0.16 -8.71
CA PRO A 139 -9.15 0.13 -8.46
C PRO A 139 -9.61 -1.27 -8.06
N THR A 140 -10.65 -1.33 -7.24
CA THR A 140 -11.29 -2.61 -6.88
C THR A 140 -11.96 -3.23 -8.11
N HIS A 141 -12.34 -4.50 -8.02
CA HIS A 141 -13.17 -5.11 -9.06
C HIS A 141 -14.52 -4.38 -9.15
N PRO A 142 -15.08 -4.14 -10.36
CA PRO A 142 -16.38 -3.46 -10.51
C PRO A 142 -17.51 -4.11 -9.71
N ASP A 143 -17.53 -5.43 -9.66
CA ASP A 143 -18.56 -6.23 -8.99
C ASP A 143 -18.19 -6.63 -7.55
N ILE A 144 -17.25 -5.93 -6.90
CA ILE A 144 -16.76 -6.25 -5.55
C ILE A 144 -17.89 -6.42 -4.53
N ALA A 145 -18.98 -5.66 -4.67
CA ALA A 145 -20.14 -5.77 -3.80
C ALA A 145 -20.84 -7.15 -3.85
N LEU A 146 -20.63 -7.92 -4.92
CA LEU A 146 -21.18 -9.27 -5.12
C LEU A 146 -20.17 -10.37 -4.73
N MET A 147 -18.95 -10.02 -4.36
CA MET A 147 -17.88 -10.93 -4.00
C MET A 147 -17.77 -11.17 -2.49
N SER A 148 -16.84 -12.02 -2.07
CA SER A 148 -16.68 -12.37 -0.64
C SER A 148 -16.37 -11.16 0.26
N SER A 149 -15.79 -10.11 -0.27
CA SER A 149 -15.57 -8.84 0.43
C SER A 149 -16.78 -7.92 0.48
N GLY A 150 -17.83 -8.19 -0.32
CA GLY A 150 -18.95 -7.28 -0.57
C GLY A 150 -19.69 -6.81 0.66
N SER A 151 -19.76 -7.63 1.72
CA SER A 151 -20.42 -7.23 2.98
C SER A 151 -19.73 -6.07 3.71
N ARG A 152 -18.47 -5.76 3.36
CA ARG A 152 -17.66 -4.68 3.94
C ARG A 152 -17.56 -3.46 3.05
N PHE A 153 -17.84 -3.62 1.75
CA PHE A 153 -17.67 -2.61 0.72
C PHE A 153 -19.04 -2.28 0.09
N GLY A 154 -19.47 -1.05 0.20
CA GLY A 154 -20.74 -0.61 -0.36
C GLY A 154 -20.73 -0.51 -1.89
N PRO A 155 -21.88 -0.22 -2.50
CA PRO A 155 -22.06 -0.22 -3.96
C PRO A 155 -21.20 0.82 -4.71
N ASP A 156 -20.78 1.88 -4.04
CA ASP A 156 -20.00 2.96 -4.66
C ASP A 156 -18.48 2.78 -4.53
N VAL A 157 -18.02 1.68 -3.93
CA VAL A 157 -16.59 1.45 -3.66
C VAL A 157 -15.75 1.49 -4.93
N TYR A 158 -16.19 0.85 -6.00
CA TYR A 158 -15.48 0.85 -7.28
C TYR A 158 -15.27 2.27 -7.81
N LYS A 159 -16.33 3.08 -7.84
CA LYS A 159 -16.25 4.49 -8.29
C LYS A 159 -15.26 5.31 -7.44
N LYS A 160 -15.29 5.16 -6.11
CA LYS A 160 -14.35 5.82 -5.22
C LYS A 160 -12.91 5.38 -5.48
N SER A 161 -12.69 4.08 -5.72
CA SER A 161 -11.34 3.54 -5.98
C SER A 161 -10.72 4.09 -7.27
N LEU A 162 -11.52 4.36 -8.31
CA LEU A 162 -11.07 4.98 -9.56
C LEU A 162 -10.50 6.40 -9.37
N GLU A 163 -10.92 7.11 -8.34
CA GLU A 163 -10.48 8.49 -8.10
C GLU A 163 -9.11 8.55 -7.39
N LEU A 164 -8.69 7.49 -6.69
CA LEU A 164 -7.51 7.51 -5.82
C LEU A 164 -6.21 7.79 -6.60
N GLY A 165 -6.03 7.18 -7.77
CA GLY A 165 -4.84 7.40 -8.60
C GLY A 165 -4.60 8.88 -8.89
N LYS A 166 -5.62 9.57 -9.42
CA LYS A 166 -5.56 11.01 -9.71
C LYS A 166 -5.29 11.85 -8.45
N LEU A 167 -5.96 11.55 -7.35
CA LEU A 167 -5.82 12.30 -6.11
C LEU A 167 -4.43 12.12 -5.49
N TYR A 168 -3.87 10.91 -5.54
CA TYR A 168 -2.52 10.64 -5.04
C TYR A 168 -1.43 11.25 -5.93
N ARG A 169 -1.63 11.28 -7.25
CA ARG A 169 -0.75 12.01 -8.18
C ARG A 169 -0.63 13.48 -7.79
N ASN A 170 -1.75 14.15 -7.52
CA ASN A 170 -1.74 15.55 -7.08
C ASN A 170 -0.99 15.77 -5.75
N ILE A 171 -1.03 14.77 -4.83
CA ILE A 171 -0.24 14.82 -3.60
C ILE A 171 1.25 14.65 -3.92
N ALA A 172 1.59 13.66 -4.74
CA ALA A 172 2.97 13.39 -5.12
C ALA A 172 3.63 14.62 -5.77
N GLU A 173 2.93 15.29 -6.69
CA GLU A 173 3.39 16.52 -7.33
C GLU A 173 3.63 17.65 -6.33
N ARG A 174 2.67 17.90 -5.42
CA ARG A 174 2.79 18.96 -4.40
C ARG A 174 3.94 18.74 -3.41
N HIS A 175 4.21 17.50 -3.07
CA HIS A 175 5.22 17.12 -2.08
C HIS A 175 6.51 16.60 -2.70
N GLN A 176 6.65 16.66 -4.04
CA GLN A 176 7.83 16.18 -4.78
C GLN A 176 8.18 14.72 -4.48
N CYS A 177 7.15 13.88 -4.34
CA CYS A 177 7.28 12.45 -4.15
C CYS A 177 7.44 11.72 -5.49
N GLY A 178 8.12 10.57 -5.49
CA GLY A 178 7.95 9.59 -6.57
C GLY A 178 6.51 9.08 -6.60
N PHE A 179 6.04 8.63 -7.78
CA PHE A 179 4.66 8.19 -7.92
C PHE A 179 4.54 6.99 -8.85
N ILE A 180 3.69 6.02 -8.46
CA ILE A 180 3.24 4.90 -9.28
C ILE A 180 1.72 4.83 -9.15
N ASP A 181 1.02 4.71 -10.28
CA ASP A 181 -0.41 4.46 -10.34
C ASP A 181 -0.66 3.03 -10.77
N CYS A 182 -1.12 2.18 -9.85
CA CYS A 182 -1.41 0.79 -10.18
C CYS A 182 -2.60 0.63 -11.16
N SER A 183 -3.44 1.66 -11.33
CA SER A 183 -4.49 1.65 -12.35
C SER A 183 -3.95 1.61 -13.78
N GLU A 184 -2.72 2.10 -13.98
CA GLU A 184 -2.04 2.13 -15.29
C GLU A 184 -1.32 0.81 -15.62
N LEU A 185 -1.26 -0.14 -14.68
CA LEU A 185 -0.50 -1.39 -14.81
C LEU A 185 -1.33 -2.58 -15.33
N ASN A 186 -2.56 -2.35 -15.77
CA ASN A 186 -3.45 -3.40 -16.28
C ASN A 186 -3.59 -4.60 -15.31
N PHE A 187 -3.90 -4.31 -14.06
CA PHE A 187 -4.11 -5.34 -13.04
C PHE A 187 -5.37 -6.15 -13.32
N GLU A 188 -5.25 -7.44 -13.03
CA GLU A 188 -6.35 -8.41 -13.10
C GLU A 188 -6.82 -8.71 -11.67
N ILE A 189 -7.39 -7.70 -10.99
CA ILE A 189 -7.86 -7.86 -9.60
C ILE A 189 -8.66 -9.16 -9.48
N ASN A 190 -8.32 -9.98 -8.49
CA ASN A 190 -8.93 -11.29 -8.37
C ASN A 190 -10.46 -11.22 -8.19
N THR A 191 -11.15 -12.24 -8.70
CA THR A 191 -12.61 -12.33 -8.68
C THR A 191 -13.17 -13.04 -7.44
N ILE A 192 -12.32 -13.40 -6.49
CA ILE A 192 -12.74 -14.05 -5.23
C ILE A 192 -13.24 -13.00 -4.25
N ASP A 193 -12.45 -11.95 -4.04
CA ASP A 193 -12.76 -10.87 -3.11
C ASP A 193 -12.83 -9.47 -3.74
N GLY A 194 -12.34 -9.33 -4.97
CA GLY A 194 -12.42 -8.09 -5.73
C GLY A 194 -11.48 -6.97 -5.26
N LEU A 195 -10.54 -7.27 -4.37
CA LEU A 195 -9.67 -6.29 -3.72
C LEU A 195 -8.19 -6.63 -3.82
N HIS A 196 -7.82 -7.87 -3.51
CA HIS A 196 -6.42 -8.26 -3.40
C HIS A 196 -5.79 -8.55 -4.75
N TYR A 197 -4.51 -8.25 -4.85
CA TYR A 197 -3.70 -8.47 -6.05
C TYR A 197 -3.45 -9.94 -6.28
N SER A 198 -3.55 -10.35 -7.54
CA SER A 198 -3.13 -11.68 -7.96
C SER A 198 -1.58 -11.77 -7.99
N ARG A 199 -1.03 -13.00 -8.05
CA ARG A 199 0.42 -13.20 -8.26
C ARG A 199 0.92 -12.49 -9.53
N ARG A 200 0.09 -12.41 -10.57
CA ARG A 200 0.41 -11.68 -11.80
C ARG A 200 0.49 -10.18 -11.57
N ASP A 201 -0.40 -9.62 -10.75
CA ASP A 201 -0.39 -8.19 -10.44
C ASP A 201 0.82 -7.81 -9.59
N HIS A 202 1.19 -8.65 -8.63
CA HIS A 202 2.44 -8.51 -7.88
C HIS A 202 3.66 -8.53 -8.81
N ALA A 203 3.70 -9.44 -9.78
CA ALA A 203 4.79 -9.53 -10.76
C ALA A 203 4.82 -8.32 -11.73
N LYS A 204 3.69 -7.66 -11.99
CA LYS A 204 3.62 -6.41 -12.78
C LYS A 204 4.13 -5.21 -11.98
N LEU A 205 3.76 -5.09 -10.70
CA LEU A 205 4.15 -3.95 -9.85
C LEU A 205 5.64 -3.96 -9.51
N ALA A 206 6.20 -5.12 -9.22
CA ALA A 206 7.55 -5.23 -8.67
C ALA A 206 8.65 -4.59 -9.55
N PRO A 207 8.75 -4.85 -10.87
CA PRO A 207 9.75 -4.21 -11.70
C PRO A 207 9.56 -2.69 -11.79
N VAL A 208 8.31 -2.21 -11.90
CA VAL A 208 8.02 -0.77 -11.95
C VAL A 208 8.45 -0.08 -10.65
N ALA A 209 8.20 -0.72 -9.50
CA ALA A 209 8.62 -0.20 -8.21
C ALA A 209 10.16 -0.21 -8.06
N ALA A 210 10.82 -1.29 -8.50
CA ALA A 210 12.28 -1.38 -8.44
C ALA A 210 12.95 -0.30 -9.31
N ASP A 211 12.46 -0.08 -10.53
CA ASP A 211 12.99 0.93 -11.44
C ASP A 211 12.76 2.34 -10.89
N LYS A 212 11.57 2.62 -10.34
CA LYS A 212 11.29 3.92 -9.70
C LYS A 212 12.17 4.17 -8.48
N ILE A 213 12.44 3.16 -7.67
CA ILE A 213 13.36 3.26 -6.53
C ILE A 213 14.79 3.59 -6.99
N ARG A 214 15.30 2.94 -8.04
CA ARG A 214 16.61 3.29 -8.64
C ARG A 214 16.63 4.73 -9.13
N GLU A 215 15.64 5.12 -9.95
CA GLU A 215 15.52 6.49 -10.45
C GLU A 215 15.57 7.54 -9.33
N MET A 216 14.98 7.23 -8.17
CA MET A 216 14.94 8.15 -7.04
C MET A 216 16.23 8.18 -6.22
N LEU A 217 17.01 7.09 -6.19
CA LEU A 217 18.15 6.95 -5.25
C LEU A 217 19.54 6.97 -5.93
N ASP A 218 19.61 6.72 -7.21
CA ASP A 218 20.85 6.77 -8.02
C ASP A 218 20.99 8.13 -8.69
#